data_51e81bfedae87b1117581e1ebccfcf93
#
_entry.id   51e81bfedae87b1117581e1ebccfcf93
#
_cell.length_a   1.000
_cell.length_b   1.000
_cell.length_c   1.000
_cell.angle_alpha   90.00
_cell.angle_beta   90.00
_cell.angle_gamma   90.00
#
_symmetry.space_group_name_H-M   'P 1'
#
loop_
_entity.id
_entity.type
_entity.pdbx_description
1 polymer ?
#
loop_
_entity_poly.entity_id
_entity_poly.type
_entity_poly.pdbx_seq_one_letter_code
_entity_poly.pdbx_strand_id
1 'polypeptide(L)'
;SHAVELIFNASHNVDFILIDLGLITYSEPALLDRRWESAFLTSVLEVADDLWIFSSPRVVSSRALREITKAFSQMTIRGRITYLLTQRIPGKRGDEQEEKFLSVVSPARPHALRILPLDLRSVSAATQDRSILMESNSRGALRRSLAAIALELTQ
;
A
#
# COMPACT_ATOMS: atom_id res chain seq x y z
N SER A 1 -15.82 -5.43 16.55
CA SER A 1 -14.71 -6.22 17.12
C SER A 1 -13.89 -5.31 18.03
N HIS A 2 -13.18 -5.89 19.01
CA HIS A 2 -12.35 -5.12 19.96
C HIS A 2 -11.28 -4.26 19.25
N ALA A 3 -10.75 -4.72 18.13
CA ALA A 3 -9.80 -3.97 17.31
C ALA A 3 -10.42 -2.68 16.74
N VAL A 4 -11.66 -2.73 16.27
CA VAL A 4 -12.37 -1.54 15.74
C VAL A 4 -12.64 -0.54 16.87
N GLU A 5 -12.99 -1.01 18.07
CA GLU A 5 -13.17 -0.12 19.24
C GLU A 5 -11.86 0.59 19.63
N LEU A 6 -10.72 -0.13 19.58
CA LEU A 6 -9.42 0.48 19.85
C LEU A 6 -9.05 1.53 18.81
N ILE A 7 -9.25 1.25 17.52
CA ILE A 7 -9.02 2.21 16.42
C ILE A 7 -9.93 3.43 16.60
N PHE A 8 -11.21 3.22 16.87
CA PHE A 8 -12.18 4.28 17.08
C PHE A 8 -11.82 5.15 18.27
N ASN A 9 -11.45 4.55 19.40
CA ASN A 9 -11.02 5.30 20.59
C ASN A 9 -9.73 6.10 20.34
N ALA A 10 -8.78 5.55 19.58
CA ALA A 10 -7.55 6.26 19.23
C ALA A 10 -7.81 7.43 18.28
N SER A 11 -8.77 7.31 17.35
CA SER A 11 -9.08 8.33 16.34
C SER A 11 -9.54 9.69 16.90
N HIS A 12 -10.03 9.71 18.14
CA HIS A 12 -10.41 10.97 18.81
C HIS A 12 -9.24 11.85 19.23
N ASN A 13 -8.03 11.30 19.25
CA ASN A 13 -6.85 11.98 19.82
C ASN A 13 -5.73 12.21 18.79
N VAL A 14 -5.93 11.77 17.53
CA VAL A 14 -4.90 11.88 16.49
C VAL A 14 -5.56 12.19 15.13
N ASP A 15 -4.82 12.89 14.27
CA ASP A 15 -5.29 13.22 12.92
C ASP A 15 -5.24 12.01 11.97
N PHE A 16 -4.28 11.10 12.18
CA PHE A 16 -4.06 9.92 11.34
C PHE A 16 -3.75 8.68 12.16
N ILE A 17 -4.30 7.55 11.75
CA ILE A 17 -3.94 6.22 12.22
C ILE A 17 -3.44 5.43 11.03
N LEU A 18 -2.17 5.01 11.05
CA LEU A 18 -1.58 4.15 10.05
C LEU A 18 -1.50 2.72 10.58
N ILE A 19 -2.09 1.78 9.85
CA ILE A 19 -2.10 0.37 10.22
C ILE A 19 -1.35 -0.42 9.15
N ASP A 20 -0.20 -0.99 9.51
CA ASP A 20 0.54 -1.91 8.65
C ASP A 20 -0.04 -3.32 8.82
N LEU A 21 -0.70 -3.81 7.78
CA LEU A 21 -1.29 -5.14 7.73
C LEU A 21 -0.29 -6.22 7.29
N GLY A 22 0.94 -5.82 7.01
CA GLY A 22 2.00 -6.72 6.57
C GLY A 22 1.78 -7.28 5.17
N LEU A 23 2.33 -8.48 4.93
CA LEU A 23 2.21 -9.16 3.65
C LEU A 23 0.85 -9.89 3.56
N ILE A 24 -0.01 -9.41 2.69
CA ILE A 24 -1.25 -10.11 2.37
C ILE A 24 -0.95 -11.21 1.37
N THR A 25 -0.90 -12.44 1.83
CA THR A 25 -0.88 -13.64 0.97
C THR A 25 -2.32 -14.07 0.74
N TYR A 26 -2.80 -13.87 -0.49
CA TYR A 26 -4.11 -14.36 -0.87
C TYR A 26 -4.06 -15.87 -1.10
N SER A 27 -4.68 -16.62 -0.21
CA SER A 27 -5.23 -17.93 -0.53
C SER A 27 -6.74 -17.84 -0.29
N GLU A 28 -7.53 -18.23 -1.25
CA GLU A 28 -9.00 -18.20 -1.17
C GLU A 28 -9.57 -18.73 0.17
N PRO A 29 -8.98 -19.77 0.79
CA PRO A 29 -9.35 -20.20 2.14
C PRO A 29 -8.97 -19.20 3.25
N ALA A 30 -7.96 -18.36 3.08
CA ALA A 30 -7.46 -17.51 4.16
C ALA A 30 -8.37 -16.31 4.46
N LEU A 31 -9.08 -15.78 3.47
CA LEU A 31 -10.10 -14.73 3.71
C LEU A 31 -11.40 -15.33 4.25
N LEU A 32 -11.64 -16.63 4.04
CA LEU A 32 -12.79 -17.36 4.56
C LEU A 32 -12.48 -18.09 5.87
N ASP A 33 -11.19 -18.26 6.19
CA ASP A 33 -10.76 -18.88 7.43
C ASP A 33 -11.02 -17.90 8.59
N ARG A 34 -11.80 -18.32 9.58
CA ARG A 34 -12.16 -17.54 10.77
C ARG A 34 -10.98 -17.32 11.75
N ARG A 35 -9.75 -17.26 11.24
CA ARG A 35 -8.59 -16.91 12.04
C ARG A 35 -8.67 -15.44 12.41
N TRP A 36 -8.15 -15.09 13.58
CA TRP A 36 -8.14 -13.71 14.09
C TRP A 36 -7.54 -12.69 13.09
N GLU A 37 -6.55 -13.11 12.28
CA GLU A 37 -5.93 -12.27 11.23
C GLU A 37 -6.93 -11.87 10.15
N SER A 38 -7.75 -12.81 9.69
CA SER A 38 -8.80 -12.52 8.70
C SER A 38 -9.91 -11.65 9.29
N ALA A 39 -10.29 -11.90 10.55
CA ALA A 39 -11.27 -11.07 11.24
C ALA A 39 -10.77 -9.65 11.49
N PHE A 40 -9.48 -9.51 11.85
CA PHE A 40 -8.84 -8.21 12.03
C PHE A 40 -8.77 -7.45 10.69
N LEU A 41 -8.28 -8.10 9.62
CA LEU A 41 -8.22 -7.52 8.28
C LEU A 41 -9.61 -7.04 7.83
N THR A 42 -10.63 -7.89 7.93
CA THR A 42 -12.01 -7.52 7.57
C THR A 42 -12.48 -6.32 8.36
N SER A 43 -12.24 -6.30 9.68
CA SER A 43 -12.64 -5.19 10.54
C SER A 43 -11.93 -3.87 10.17
N VAL A 44 -10.66 -3.93 9.79
CA VAL A 44 -9.92 -2.74 9.33
C VAL A 44 -10.45 -2.26 7.99
N LEU A 45 -10.72 -3.17 7.03
CA LEU A 45 -11.27 -2.82 5.71
C LEU A 45 -12.66 -2.16 5.78
N GLU A 46 -13.45 -2.49 6.82
CA GLU A 46 -14.77 -1.90 7.04
C GLU A 46 -14.72 -0.44 7.53
N VAL A 47 -13.63 -0.05 8.22
CA VAL A 47 -13.52 1.28 8.87
C VAL A 47 -12.44 2.18 8.30
N ALA A 48 -11.54 1.66 7.49
CA ALA A 48 -10.47 2.44 6.89
C ALA A 48 -11.03 3.45 5.87
N ASP A 49 -10.56 4.70 5.93
CA ASP A 49 -10.87 5.74 4.96
C ASP A 49 -10.05 5.56 3.67
N ASP A 50 -8.83 5.09 3.81
CA ASP A 50 -7.90 4.83 2.72
C ASP A 50 -7.22 3.47 2.88
N LEU A 51 -7.21 2.69 1.80
CA LEU A 51 -6.51 1.42 1.70
C LEU A 51 -5.40 1.54 0.66
N TRP A 52 -4.16 1.35 1.09
CA TRP A 52 -2.99 1.42 0.21
C TRP A 52 -2.42 0.04 -0.04
N ILE A 53 -2.40 -0.38 -1.30
CA ILE A 53 -1.92 -1.69 -1.73
C ILE A 53 -0.58 -1.53 -2.42
N PHE A 54 0.47 -1.95 -1.75
CA PHE A 54 1.84 -1.90 -2.25
C PHE A 54 2.15 -3.15 -3.08
N SER A 55 2.67 -2.95 -4.28
CA SER A 55 3.14 -4.02 -5.15
C SER A 55 4.55 -3.75 -5.62
N SER A 56 5.37 -4.78 -5.73
CA SER A 56 6.69 -4.70 -6.36
C SER A 56 6.67 -5.26 -7.78
N PRO A 57 7.63 -4.92 -8.66
CA PRO A 57 7.68 -5.39 -10.05
C PRO A 57 7.92 -6.89 -10.22
N ARG A 58 8.07 -7.65 -9.16
CA ARG A 58 8.33 -9.10 -9.23
C ARG A 58 7.13 -9.84 -9.82
N VAL A 59 7.39 -10.86 -10.63
CA VAL A 59 6.37 -11.69 -11.29
C VAL A 59 5.36 -12.28 -10.29
N VAL A 60 5.85 -12.68 -9.12
CA VAL A 60 5.01 -13.24 -8.04
C VAL A 60 4.01 -12.20 -7.52
N SER A 61 4.44 -10.94 -7.35
CA SER A 61 3.55 -9.88 -6.89
C SER A 61 2.46 -9.53 -7.92
N SER A 62 2.71 -9.67 -9.21
CA SER A 62 1.69 -9.42 -10.23
C SER A 62 0.55 -10.44 -10.19
N ARG A 63 0.84 -11.72 -9.87
CA ARG A 63 -0.21 -12.75 -9.66
C ARG A 63 -0.99 -12.47 -8.38
N ALA A 64 -0.30 -12.27 -7.28
CA ALA A 64 -0.91 -11.94 -5.99
C ALA A 64 -1.75 -10.67 -6.09
N LEU A 65 -1.26 -9.64 -6.80
CA LEU A 65 -2.00 -8.40 -7.02
C LEU A 65 -3.32 -8.64 -7.76
N ARG A 66 -3.34 -9.49 -8.80
CA ARG A 66 -4.58 -9.86 -9.52
C ARG A 66 -5.59 -10.55 -8.60
N GLU A 67 -5.11 -11.49 -7.79
CA GLU A 67 -5.95 -12.24 -6.86
C GLU A 67 -6.54 -11.31 -5.79
N ILE A 68 -5.73 -10.42 -5.21
CA ILE A 68 -6.18 -9.41 -4.24
C ILE A 68 -7.16 -8.44 -4.89
N THR A 69 -6.85 -7.92 -6.08
CA THR A 69 -7.74 -7.00 -6.80
C THR A 69 -9.10 -7.63 -7.08
N LYS A 70 -9.12 -8.91 -7.49
CA LYS A 70 -10.35 -9.69 -7.69
C LYS A 70 -11.11 -9.86 -6.37
N ALA A 71 -10.42 -10.23 -5.29
CA ALA A 71 -11.06 -10.41 -3.99
C ALA A 71 -11.69 -9.10 -3.49
N PHE A 72 -10.98 -7.99 -3.58
CA PHE A 72 -11.50 -6.69 -3.14
C PHE A 72 -12.67 -6.19 -4.00
N SER A 73 -12.74 -6.56 -5.28
CA SER A 73 -13.91 -6.26 -6.11
C SER A 73 -15.19 -6.99 -5.67
N GLN A 74 -15.05 -8.03 -4.86
CA GLN A 74 -16.16 -8.83 -4.31
C GLN A 74 -16.51 -8.46 -2.87
N MET A 75 -15.70 -7.60 -2.23
CA MET A 75 -15.91 -7.13 -0.86
C MET A 75 -16.52 -5.73 -0.84
N THR A 76 -17.29 -5.44 0.19
CA THR A 76 -17.76 -4.08 0.46
C THR A 76 -16.66 -3.33 1.21
N ILE A 77 -15.88 -2.52 0.49
CA ILE A 77 -14.84 -1.66 1.06
C ILE A 77 -15.37 -0.23 1.03
N ARG A 78 -15.42 0.43 2.19
CA ARG A 78 -15.90 1.82 2.31
C ARG A 78 -14.85 2.83 1.88
N GLY A 79 -13.58 2.53 2.16
CA GLY A 79 -12.46 3.42 1.92
C GLY A 79 -12.04 3.51 0.46
N ARG A 80 -11.24 4.54 0.17
CA ARG A 80 -10.62 4.74 -1.14
C ARG A 80 -9.47 3.75 -1.33
N ILE A 81 -9.41 3.07 -2.47
CA ILE A 81 -8.33 2.13 -2.76
C ILE A 81 -7.29 2.82 -3.64
N THR A 82 -6.07 2.87 -3.15
CA THR A 82 -4.89 3.36 -3.88
C THR A 82 -3.90 2.23 -4.10
N TYR A 83 -3.53 1.97 -5.34
CA TYR A 83 -2.48 1.00 -5.66
C TYR A 83 -1.15 1.71 -5.89
N LEU A 84 -0.08 1.17 -5.30
CA LEU A 84 1.27 1.72 -5.40
C LEU A 84 2.22 0.68 -6.01
N LEU A 85 2.82 1.01 -7.15
CA LEU A 85 3.96 0.27 -7.68
C LEU A 85 5.22 0.80 -7.00
N THR A 86 5.89 -0.04 -6.23
CA THR A 86 7.16 0.30 -5.58
C THR A 86 8.35 -0.18 -6.41
N GLN A 87 9.55 0.35 -6.14
CA GLN A 87 10.80 -0.09 -6.75
C GLN A 87 10.81 -0.02 -8.30
N ARG A 88 10.11 0.95 -8.88
CA ARG A 88 10.16 1.19 -10.32
C ARG A 88 11.56 1.63 -10.71
N ILE A 89 12.21 0.88 -11.61
CA ILE A 89 13.52 1.22 -12.16
C ILE A 89 13.39 2.22 -13.32
N PRO A 90 14.41 3.03 -13.60
CA PRO A 90 14.38 3.94 -14.76
C PRO A 90 14.48 3.20 -16.10
N GLY A 91 14.04 3.85 -17.17
CA GLY A 91 14.15 3.39 -18.56
C GLY A 91 13.12 2.33 -18.96
N LYS A 92 13.27 1.80 -20.17
CA LYS A 92 12.31 0.91 -20.85
C LYS A 92 11.80 -0.25 -19.98
N ARG A 93 12.69 -0.89 -19.24
CA ARG A 93 12.30 -2.00 -18.35
C ARG A 93 11.37 -1.53 -17.22
N GLY A 94 11.54 -0.30 -16.73
CA GLY A 94 10.62 0.31 -15.76
C GLY A 94 9.27 0.62 -16.38
N ASP A 95 9.26 1.09 -17.62
CA ASP A 95 8.03 1.37 -18.37
C ASP A 95 7.23 0.09 -18.60
N GLU A 96 7.88 -1.02 -18.97
CA GLU A 96 7.26 -2.34 -19.10
C GLU A 96 6.68 -2.87 -17.77
N GLN A 97 7.35 -2.60 -16.66
CA GLN A 97 6.85 -2.95 -15.32
C GLN A 97 5.60 -2.15 -14.96
N GLU A 98 5.63 -0.87 -15.23
CA GLU A 98 4.52 0.05 -15.00
C GLU A 98 3.30 -0.34 -15.85
N GLU A 99 3.50 -0.59 -17.14
CA GLU A 99 2.43 -1.05 -18.04
C GLU A 99 1.77 -2.35 -17.55
N LYS A 100 2.57 -3.34 -17.14
CA LYS A 100 2.06 -4.58 -16.55
C LYS A 100 1.25 -4.33 -15.28
N PHE A 101 1.74 -3.46 -14.40
CA PHE A 101 1.04 -3.09 -13.18
C PHE A 101 -0.31 -2.44 -13.52
N LEU A 102 -0.30 -1.43 -14.38
CA LEU A 102 -1.50 -0.72 -14.80
C LEU A 102 -2.53 -1.66 -15.45
N SER A 103 -2.09 -2.61 -16.29
CA SER A 103 -2.98 -3.60 -16.91
C SER A 103 -3.73 -4.47 -15.89
N VAL A 104 -3.14 -4.70 -14.72
CA VAL A 104 -3.74 -5.51 -13.65
C VAL A 104 -4.72 -4.69 -12.80
N VAL A 105 -4.36 -3.46 -12.46
CA VAL A 105 -5.11 -2.69 -11.44
C VAL A 105 -6.16 -1.75 -12.04
N SER A 106 -5.97 -1.24 -13.25
CA SER A 106 -6.92 -0.29 -13.88
C SER A 106 -8.34 -0.84 -14.02
N PRO A 107 -8.56 -2.13 -14.32
CA PRO A 107 -9.92 -2.68 -14.40
C PRO A 107 -10.71 -2.57 -13.08
N ALA A 108 -10.02 -2.52 -11.93
CA ALA A 108 -10.67 -2.34 -10.63
C ALA A 108 -11.11 -0.89 -10.34
N ARG A 109 -10.78 0.06 -11.23
CA ARG A 109 -11.10 1.48 -11.10
C ARG A 109 -10.72 2.05 -9.73
N PRO A 110 -9.43 1.95 -9.34
CA PRO A 110 -8.99 2.47 -8.05
C PRO A 110 -9.17 3.99 -7.96
N HIS A 111 -9.23 4.50 -6.73
CA HIS A 111 -9.24 5.95 -6.49
C HIS A 111 -7.98 6.62 -7.02
N ALA A 112 -6.82 6.01 -6.77
CA ALA A 112 -5.54 6.52 -7.26
C ALA A 112 -4.56 5.40 -7.61
N LEU A 113 -3.63 5.74 -8.51
CA LEU A 113 -2.47 4.94 -8.89
C LEU A 113 -1.22 5.76 -8.62
N ARG A 114 -0.24 5.17 -7.95
CA ARG A 114 1.01 5.86 -7.60
C ARG A 114 2.21 4.98 -7.97
N ILE A 115 3.26 5.62 -8.42
CA ILE A 115 4.51 4.97 -8.81
C ILE A 115 5.63 5.50 -7.92
N LEU A 116 6.28 4.60 -7.19
CA LEU A 116 7.41 4.92 -6.32
C LEU A 116 8.72 4.41 -6.96
N PRO A 117 9.70 5.30 -7.17
CA PRO A 117 10.95 4.92 -7.80
C PRO A 117 11.80 4.03 -6.89
N LEU A 118 12.65 3.20 -7.49
CA LEU A 118 13.73 2.51 -6.79
C LEU A 118 14.81 3.52 -6.43
N ASP A 119 15.05 3.73 -5.15
CA ASP A 119 16.07 4.65 -4.62
C ASP A 119 16.93 3.95 -3.57
N LEU A 120 17.75 2.98 -4.06
CA LEU A 120 18.63 2.18 -3.19
C LEU A 120 19.61 3.06 -2.42
N ARG A 121 20.10 4.14 -3.03
CA ARG A 121 21.07 5.03 -2.39
C ARG A 121 20.50 5.70 -1.15
N SER A 122 19.30 6.28 -1.29
CA SER A 122 18.66 6.95 -0.17
C SER A 122 18.25 5.98 0.94
N VAL A 123 17.72 4.81 0.55
CA VAL A 123 17.32 3.77 1.52
C VAL A 123 18.54 3.21 2.24
N SER A 124 19.64 2.89 1.53
CA SER A 124 20.87 2.40 2.15
C SER A 124 21.48 3.41 3.12
N ALA A 125 21.53 4.70 2.74
CA ALA A 125 22.01 5.75 3.62
C ALA A 125 21.15 5.84 4.90
N ALA A 126 19.85 5.90 4.78
CA ALA A 126 18.95 5.93 5.93
C ALA A 126 19.15 4.73 6.86
N THR A 127 19.31 3.53 6.29
CA THR A 127 19.56 2.31 7.05
C THR A 127 20.90 2.34 7.79
N GLN A 128 21.97 2.79 7.12
CA GLN A 128 23.30 2.91 7.73
C GLN A 128 23.35 3.94 8.86
N ASP A 129 22.71 5.08 8.64
CA ASP A 129 22.65 6.19 9.59
C ASP A 129 21.62 5.96 10.70
N ARG A 130 20.86 4.85 10.65
CA ARG A 130 19.72 4.58 11.56
C ARG A 130 18.76 5.75 11.66
N SER A 131 18.54 6.43 10.54
CA SER A 131 17.66 7.58 10.39
C SER A 131 16.46 7.25 9.50
N ILE A 132 15.48 8.14 9.49
CA ILE A 132 14.37 8.02 8.54
C ILE A 132 14.77 8.62 7.18
N LEU A 133 14.10 8.19 6.11
CA LEU A 133 14.38 8.63 4.74
C LEU A 133 14.27 10.17 4.58
N MET A 134 13.42 10.81 5.37
CA MET A 134 13.24 12.26 5.36
C MET A 134 14.47 13.03 5.87
N GLU A 135 15.25 12.44 6.76
CA GLU A 135 16.44 13.05 7.37
C GLU A 135 17.71 12.73 6.57
N SER A 136 17.82 11.51 6.05
CA SER A 136 19.05 11.01 5.43
C SER A 136 19.36 11.63 4.06
N ASN A 137 18.36 11.92 3.23
CA ASN A 137 18.55 12.45 1.86
C ASN A 137 17.40 13.36 1.42
N SER A 138 17.58 14.67 1.58
CA SER A 138 16.59 15.68 1.19
C SER A 138 16.24 15.71 -0.31
N ARG A 139 17.12 15.19 -1.18
CA ARG A 139 16.98 15.20 -2.65
C ARG A 139 16.61 13.84 -3.24
N GLY A 140 16.43 12.82 -2.43
CA GLY A 140 16.08 11.48 -2.89
C GLY A 140 14.78 11.44 -3.71
N ALA A 141 14.76 10.66 -4.78
CA ALA A 141 13.59 10.56 -5.64
C ALA A 141 12.40 9.93 -4.89
N LEU A 142 12.65 8.87 -4.12
CA LEU A 142 11.63 8.22 -3.30
C LEU A 142 11.07 9.17 -2.25
N ARG A 143 11.93 9.94 -1.57
CA ARG A 143 11.49 10.95 -0.60
C ARG A 143 10.54 11.97 -1.22
N ARG A 144 10.88 12.51 -2.39
CA ARG A 144 10.01 13.49 -3.08
C ARG A 144 8.65 12.89 -3.44
N SER A 145 8.63 11.65 -3.92
CA SER A 145 7.37 10.96 -4.24
C SER A 145 6.51 10.75 -3.00
N LEU A 146 7.11 10.33 -1.87
CA LEU A 146 6.39 10.15 -0.62
C LEU A 146 5.89 11.49 -0.04
N ALA A 147 6.69 12.55 -0.12
CA ALA A 147 6.27 13.87 0.33
C ALA A 147 5.08 14.42 -0.48
N ALA A 148 5.06 14.19 -1.81
CA ALA A 148 3.94 14.57 -2.65
C ALA A 148 2.65 13.85 -2.25
N ILE A 149 2.73 12.53 -1.96
CA ILE A 149 1.59 11.75 -1.50
C ILE A 149 1.10 12.24 -0.13
N ALA A 150 2.02 12.52 0.80
CA ALA A 150 1.66 13.01 2.13
C ALA A 150 0.91 14.35 2.06
N LEU A 151 1.32 15.26 1.17
CA LEU A 151 0.62 16.52 0.97
C LEU A 151 -0.82 16.35 0.45
N GLU A 152 -1.07 15.33 -0.36
CA GLU A 152 -2.43 15.04 -0.85
C GLU A 152 -3.35 14.52 0.26
N LEU A 153 -2.81 13.86 1.30
CA LEU A 153 -3.59 13.36 2.44
C LEU A 153 -4.01 14.46 3.42
N THR A 154 -3.32 15.61 3.38
CA THR A 154 -3.57 16.72 4.31
C THR A 154 -4.49 17.81 3.72
N GLN A 155 -4.97 17.61 2.49
CA GLN A 155 -5.92 18.50 1.80
C GLN A 155 -7.35 17.96 1.86
#